data_805b0df081ca3251f2919afe16ac4f52
#
_entry.id   805b0df081ca3251f2919afe16ac4f52
#
_cell.length_a   1.000
_cell.length_b   1.000
_cell.length_c   1.000
_cell.angle_alpha   90.00
_cell.angle_beta   90.00
_cell.angle_gamma   90.00
#
_symmetry.space_group_name_H-M   'P 1'
#
loop_
_entity.id
_entity.type
_entity.pdbx_description
1 polymer ?
#
loop_
_entity_poly.entity_id
_entity_poly.type
_entity_poly.pdbx_seq_one_letter_code
_entity_poly.pdbx_strand_id
1 'polypeptide(L)'
;MPKTPIMSSQPRPHLSAEEYLAFERAAAGKHEYHDGELFAMAGASRAHAQIVTNLVASLAGQLRGRPCSVYSSDLRVKVSSTGLYTYPDVVIACGEHRFEDEHDDTLLNPVVIIEVLSPSTEGYDRGKKFAHYRTFDSLAEYLLVAQDEPRIEQYVRQPDGNWLLHEAGDLTGRLALAAVGCTLELADVYDKLQPGG
;
A
#
# COMPACT_ATOMS: atom_id res chain seq x y z
N MET A 1 -17.64 0.28 -52.20
CA MET A 1 -17.39 -0.38 -50.91
C MET A 1 -16.34 0.43 -50.16
N PRO A 2 -16.65 1.05 -49.04
CA PRO A 2 -15.67 1.80 -48.28
C PRO A 2 -14.75 0.82 -47.52
N LYS A 3 -13.44 1.01 -47.65
CA LYS A 3 -12.43 0.27 -46.90
C LYS A 3 -12.44 0.76 -45.46
N THR A 4 -12.74 -0.13 -44.53
CA THR A 4 -12.59 0.08 -43.08
C THR A 4 -11.11 0.37 -42.76
N PRO A 5 -10.76 1.43 -42.02
CA PRO A 5 -9.39 1.66 -41.62
C PRO A 5 -8.98 0.61 -40.61
N ILE A 6 -7.91 -0.11 -40.89
CA ILE A 6 -7.24 -0.98 -39.96
C ILE A 6 -6.62 -0.07 -38.89
N MET A 7 -7.18 -0.06 -37.68
CA MET A 7 -6.53 0.57 -36.53
C MET A 7 -5.24 -0.21 -36.25
N SER A 8 -4.12 0.38 -36.61
CA SER A 8 -2.80 -0.05 -36.18
C SER A 8 -2.71 0.16 -34.66
N SER A 9 -2.81 -0.92 -33.89
CA SER A 9 -2.42 -0.90 -32.51
C SER A 9 -0.89 -0.77 -32.47
N GLN A 10 -0.39 0.45 -32.27
CA GLN A 10 1.01 0.62 -31.93
C GLN A 10 1.24 -0.10 -30.59
N PRO A 11 2.25 -0.96 -30.47
CA PRO A 11 2.63 -1.53 -29.20
C PRO A 11 2.93 -0.38 -28.22
N ARG A 12 2.28 -0.36 -27.07
CA ARG A 12 2.69 0.56 -26.00
C ARG A 12 4.15 0.23 -25.67
N PRO A 13 5.05 1.24 -25.50
CA PRO A 13 6.42 0.96 -25.13
C PRO A 13 6.42 0.19 -23.81
N HIS A 14 6.94 -1.03 -23.84
CA HIS A 14 7.12 -1.89 -22.68
C HIS A 14 8.39 -1.43 -21.99
N LEU A 15 8.26 -0.68 -20.88
CA LEU A 15 9.39 -0.16 -20.13
C LEU A 15 10.08 -1.28 -19.34
N SER A 16 11.39 -1.28 -19.28
CA SER A 16 12.12 -2.06 -18.30
C SER A 16 11.96 -1.44 -16.89
N ALA A 17 12.26 -2.20 -15.84
CA ALA A 17 12.25 -1.67 -14.48
C ALA A 17 13.23 -0.51 -14.28
N GLU A 18 14.40 -0.56 -14.94
CA GLU A 18 15.40 0.50 -14.89
C GLU A 18 14.90 1.78 -15.58
N GLU A 19 14.30 1.65 -16.77
CA GLU A 19 13.67 2.78 -17.47
C GLU A 19 12.52 3.38 -16.66
N TYR A 20 11.71 2.54 -15.99
CA TYR A 20 10.68 3.02 -15.06
C TYR A 20 11.28 3.83 -13.92
N LEU A 21 12.29 3.33 -13.23
CA LEU A 21 12.91 4.04 -12.11
C LEU A 21 13.50 5.38 -12.54
N ALA A 22 14.15 5.44 -13.70
CA ALA A 22 14.68 6.68 -14.25
C ALA A 22 13.55 7.68 -14.58
N PHE A 23 12.46 7.20 -15.18
CA PHE A 23 11.27 8.01 -15.45
C PHE A 23 10.61 8.51 -14.18
N GLU A 24 10.34 7.62 -13.21
CA GLU A 24 9.60 7.92 -11.99
C GLU A 24 10.33 8.94 -11.11
N ARG A 25 11.66 8.85 -11.01
CA ARG A 25 12.50 9.81 -10.29
C ARG A 25 12.51 11.20 -10.90
N ALA A 26 12.18 11.32 -12.18
CA ALA A 26 12.08 12.61 -12.88
C ALA A 26 10.62 13.10 -13.01
N ALA A 27 9.64 12.26 -12.75
CA ALA A 27 8.23 12.57 -12.93
C ALA A 27 7.70 13.53 -11.85
N ALA A 28 6.75 14.38 -12.22
CA ALA A 28 6.05 15.25 -11.28
C ALA A 28 4.93 14.54 -10.49
N GLY A 29 4.48 13.37 -10.96
CA GLY A 29 3.44 12.53 -10.35
C GLY A 29 3.96 11.13 -10.09
N LYS A 30 3.20 10.35 -9.31
CA LYS A 30 3.54 8.96 -8.98
C LYS A 30 2.87 7.98 -9.92
N HIS A 31 3.60 6.91 -10.24
CA HIS A 31 3.11 5.83 -11.07
C HIS A 31 3.47 4.48 -10.45
N GLU A 32 2.51 3.60 -10.35
CA GLU A 32 2.80 2.19 -10.15
C GLU A 32 3.31 1.59 -11.48
N TYR A 33 4.12 0.54 -11.38
CA TYR A 33 4.65 -0.16 -12.55
C TYR A 33 4.50 -1.67 -12.37
N HIS A 34 3.99 -2.33 -13.40
CA HIS A 34 3.94 -3.78 -13.46
C HIS A 34 4.02 -4.26 -14.90
N ASP A 35 4.86 -5.25 -15.15
CA ASP A 35 5.00 -5.93 -16.45
C ASP A 35 5.13 -4.96 -17.65
N GLY A 36 5.99 -3.93 -17.48
CA GLY A 36 6.26 -2.94 -18.53
C GLY A 36 5.24 -1.82 -18.67
N GLU A 37 4.16 -1.83 -17.91
CA GLU A 37 3.10 -0.81 -17.97
C GLU A 37 3.15 0.14 -16.77
N LEU A 38 2.83 1.42 -17.04
CA LEU A 38 2.70 2.47 -16.01
C LEU A 38 1.24 2.72 -15.70
N PHE A 39 0.94 2.86 -14.41
CA PHE A 39 -0.38 3.19 -13.90
C PHE A 39 -0.29 4.47 -13.08
N ALA A 40 -0.77 5.58 -13.63
CA ALA A 40 -0.77 6.85 -12.92
C ALA A 40 -1.64 6.77 -11.66
N MET A 41 -1.10 7.24 -10.53
CA MET A 41 -1.85 7.30 -9.29
C MET A 41 -2.76 8.53 -9.28
N ALA A 42 -4.01 8.33 -8.87
CA ALA A 42 -4.97 9.40 -8.70
C ALA A 42 -4.75 10.15 -7.37
N GLY A 43 -5.27 11.37 -7.28
CA GLY A 43 -5.30 12.11 -6.03
C GLY A 43 -6.24 11.46 -5.00
N ALA A 44 -5.92 11.65 -3.72
CA ALA A 44 -6.71 11.13 -2.59
C ALA A 44 -7.92 12.03 -2.25
N SER A 45 -8.99 11.42 -1.75
CA SER A 45 -10.10 12.17 -1.11
C SER A 45 -9.64 12.77 0.23
N ARG A 46 -10.41 13.75 0.75
CA ARG A 46 -10.15 14.30 2.08
C ARG A 46 -10.20 13.21 3.17
N ALA A 47 -11.16 12.29 3.09
CA ALA A 47 -11.30 11.21 4.06
C ALA A 47 -10.09 10.28 4.01
N HIS A 48 -9.67 9.84 2.82
CA HIS A 48 -8.48 9.04 2.61
C HIS A 48 -7.23 9.72 3.22
N ALA A 49 -6.97 10.98 2.88
CA ALA A 49 -5.82 11.72 3.39
C ALA A 49 -5.83 11.86 4.92
N GLN A 50 -7.02 12.06 5.53
CA GLN A 50 -7.13 12.15 6.99
C GLN A 50 -6.86 10.80 7.65
N ILE A 51 -7.37 9.68 7.12
CA ILE A 51 -7.11 8.34 7.63
C ILE A 51 -5.62 8.02 7.58
N VAL A 52 -4.97 8.26 6.43
CA VAL A 52 -3.51 8.05 6.29
C VAL A 52 -2.74 8.87 7.32
N THR A 53 -3.11 10.14 7.51
CA THR A 53 -2.47 11.02 8.51
C THR A 53 -2.62 10.46 9.92
N ASN A 54 -3.81 10.03 10.30
CA ASN A 54 -4.11 9.47 11.62
C ASN A 54 -3.34 8.16 11.86
N LEU A 55 -3.31 7.26 10.86
CA LEU A 55 -2.54 6.01 10.91
C LEU A 55 -1.04 6.27 11.13
N VAL A 56 -0.45 7.16 10.32
CA VAL A 56 0.98 7.49 10.42
C VAL A 56 1.28 8.12 11.79
N ALA A 57 0.47 9.05 12.26
CA ALA A 57 0.67 9.71 13.55
C ALA A 57 0.61 8.72 14.74
N SER A 58 -0.41 7.86 14.76
CA SER A 58 -0.60 6.84 15.79
C SER A 58 0.56 5.86 15.81
N LEU A 59 0.90 5.26 14.64
CA LEU A 59 1.94 4.25 14.53
C LEU A 59 3.33 4.82 14.79
N ALA A 60 3.67 6.01 14.28
CA ALA A 60 4.95 6.65 14.53
C ALA A 60 5.13 6.99 16.01
N GLY A 61 4.05 7.38 16.69
CA GLY A 61 4.06 7.61 18.14
C GLY A 61 4.42 6.35 18.92
N GLN A 62 3.78 5.22 18.60
CA GLN A 62 3.97 3.93 19.26
C GLN A 62 5.33 3.29 18.95
N LEU A 63 5.89 3.54 17.77
CA LEU A 63 7.18 2.97 17.32
C LEU A 63 8.38 3.81 17.72
N ARG A 64 8.19 4.95 18.36
CA ARG A 64 9.30 5.82 18.80
C ARG A 64 10.28 5.06 19.69
N GLY A 65 11.58 5.12 19.35
CA GLY A 65 12.65 4.43 20.07
C GLY A 65 12.72 2.92 19.84
N ARG A 66 11.94 2.39 18.91
CA ARG A 66 11.93 0.97 18.50
C ARG A 66 12.60 0.82 17.14
N PRO A 67 13.10 -0.37 16.78
CA PRO A 67 13.81 -0.60 15.52
C PRO A 67 12.85 -0.75 14.31
N CYS A 68 11.76 0.02 14.28
CA CYS A 68 10.79 0.03 13.20
C CYS A 68 10.49 1.47 12.77
N SER A 69 10.32 1.67 11.46
CA SER A 69 9.95 2.95 10.88
C SER A 69 8.63 2.85 10.15
N VAL A 70 7.83 3.93 10.22
CA VAL A 70 6.59 4.10 9.47
C VAL A 70 6.86 5.06 8.31
N TYR A 71 6.40 4.69 7.14
CA TYR A 71 6.47 5.51 5.93
C TYR A 71 5.07 5.69 5.35
N SER A 72 4.81 6.87 4.81
CA SER A 72 3.60 7.17 4.06
C SER A 72 3.75 6.82 2.59
N SER A 73 2.74 7.12 1.80
CA SER A 73 2.64 6.84 0.36
C SER A 73 3.73 7.47 -0.52
N ASP A 74 4.75 8.09 0.06
CA ASP A 74 5.89 8.65 -0.71
C ASP A 74 7.05 7.66 -0.85
N LEU A 75 7.08 6.59 -0.06
CA LEU A 75 8.07 5.54 -0.19
C LEU A 75 7.55 4.44 -1.13
N ARG A 76 8.26 4.24 -2.23
CA ARG A 76 7.98 3.14 -3.15
C ARG A 76 8.33 1.79 -2.53
N VAL A 77 7.58 0.76 -2.88
CA VAL A 77 7.83 -0.63 -2.49
C VAL A 77 7.92 -1.48 -3.76
N LYS A 78 8.91 -2.38 -3.83
CA LYS A 78 9.05 -3.34 -4.91
C LYS A 78 8.77 -4.74 -4.44
N VAL A 79 7.82 -5.41 -5.08
CA VAL A 79 7.58 -6.85 -4.92
C VAL A 79 8.52 -7.60 -5.85
N SER A 80 9.68 -8.00 -5.37
CA SER A 80 10.77 -8.56 -6.19
C SER A 80 10.38 -9.81 -6.97
N SER A 81 9.52 -10.66 -6.41
CA SER A 81 9.06 -11.90 -7.05
C SER A 81 8.14 -11.70 -8.25
N THR A 82 7.43 -10.57 -8.32
CA THR A 82 6.45 -10.28 -9.37
C THR A 82 6.80 -9.07 -10.22
N GLY A 83 7.81 -8.29 -9.81
CA GLY A 83 8.23 -7.08 -10.51
C GLY A 83 7.28 -5.88 -10.34
N LEU A 84 6.31 -5.94 -9.42
CA LEU A 84 5.42 -4.82 -9.11
C LEU A 84 6.17 -3.75 -8.33
N TYR A 85 6.09 -2.49 -8.78
CA TYR A 85 6.45 -1.31 -8.01
C TYR A 85 5.19 -0.52 -7.68
N THR A 86 5.01 -0.18 -6.42
CA THR A 86 3.79 0.45 -5.92
C THR A 86 4.09 1.40 -4.76
N TYR A 87 3.12 2.21 -4.36
CA TYR A 87 3.20 3.14 -3.25
C TYR A 87 2.06 2.87 -2.26
N PRO A 88 2.26 1.96 -1.29
CA PRO A 88 1.24 1.72 -0.27
C PRO A 88 0.93 2.99 0.53
N ASP A 89 -0.29 3.14 1.00
CA ASP A 89 -0.68 4.31 1.79
C ASP A 89 0.11 4.44 3.08
N VAL A 90 0.37 3.31 3.76
CA VAL A 90 1.28 3.24 4.92
C VAL A 90 2.08 1.94 4.86
N VAL A 91 3.37 2.01 5.10
CA VAL A 91 4.25 0.85 5.21
C VAL A 91 5.10 0.92 6.48
N ILE A 92 5.30 -0.22 7.14
CA ILE A 92 6.20 -0.35 8.28
C ILE A 92 7.31 -1.34 7.92
N ALA A 93 8.54 -0.92 8.13
CA ALA A 93 9.72 -1.78 8.05
C ALA A 93 10.45 -1.81 9.39
N CYS A 94 11.01 -2.97 9.78
CA CYS A 94 11.69 -3.17 11.04
C CYS A 94 13.08 -3.75 10.84
N GLY A 95 14.00 -3.43 11.76
CA GLY A 95 15.38 -3.87 11.70
C GLY A 95 16.17 -3.22 10.58
N GLU A 96 16.94 -4.00 9.84
CA GLU A 96 17.68 -3.52 8.69
C GLU A 96 16.75 -3.32 7.49
N HIS A 97 16.60 -2.09 7.04
CA HIS A 97 15.82 -1.77 5.85
C HIS A 97 16.61 -2.12 4.60
N ARG A 98 16.02 -2.89 3.70
CA ARG A 98 16.62 -3.25 2.42
C ARG A 98 16.01 -2.41 1.31
N PHE A 99 16.83 -1.67 0.61
CA PHE A 99 16.44 -0.89 -0.55
C PHE A 99 16.98 -1.52 -1.84
N GLU A 100 16.39 -1.16 -2.97
CA GLU A 100 16.75 -1.73 -4.26
C GLU A 100 18.12 -1.26 -4.75
N ASP A 101 18.41 0.01 -4.52
CA ASP A 101 19.65 0.65 -4.95
C ASP A 101 20.09 1.77 -3.97
N GLU A 102 21.15 2.47 -4.30
CA GLU A 102 21.78 3.53 -3.49
C GLU A 102 20.93 4.80 -3.28
N HIS A 103 19.77 4.90 -3.95
CA HIS A 103 18.86 6.04 -3.78
C HIS A 103 17.97 5.91 -2.55
N ASP A 104 17.90 4.73 -1.95
CA ASP A 104 17.09 4.44 -0.74
C ASP A 104 15.60 4.85 -0.89
N ASP A 105 15.07 4.80 -2.11
CA ASP A 105 13.71 5.23 -2.46
C ASP A 105 12.73 4.09 -2.75
N THR A 106 13.20 2.83 -2.74
CA THR A 106 12.42 1.65 -3.09
C THR A 106 12.68 0.53 -2.09
N LEU A 107 11.75 0.35 -1.15
CA LEU A 107 11.83 -0.63 -0.06
C LEU A 107 11.52 -2.05 -0.57
N LEU A 108 12.30 -3.05 -0.11
CA LEU A 108 12.18 -4.46 -0.48
C LEU A 108 11.64 -5.38 0.62
N ASN A 109 11.61 -4.91 1.88
CA ASN A 109 11.26 -5.75 3.03
C ASN A 109 10.24 -5.11 3.98
N PRO A 110 9.03 -4.78 3.50
CA PRO A 110 7.95 -4.31 4.37
C PRO A 110 7.54 -5.42 5.35
N VAL A 111 7.20 -5.05 6.59
CA VAL A 111 6.65 -5.95 7.62
C VAL A 111 5.14 -5.81 7.74
N VAL A 112 4.63 -4.59 7.63
CA VAL A 112 3.20 -4.29 7.59
C VAL A 112 2.92 -3.36 6.42
N ILE A 113 1.86 -3.64 5.67
CA ILE A 113 1.33 -2.76 4.63
C ILE A 113 -0.12 -2.44 4.96
N ILE A 114 -0.50 -1.17 4.81
CA ILE A 114 -1.87 -0.69 5.01
C ILE A 114 -2.30 0.08 3.76
N GLU A 115 -3.46 -0.29 3.21
CA GLU A 115 -4.11 0.42 2.11
C GLU A 115 -5.45 0.99 2.60
N VAL A 116 -5.69 2.25 2.29
CA VAL A 116 -6.97 2.92 2.55
C VAL A 116 -7.83 2.78 1.29
N LEU A 117 -8.90 2.03 1.40
CA LEU A 117 -9.74 1.67 0.27
C LEU A 117 -10.40 2.89 -0.37
N SER A 118 -10.42 2.93 -1.69
CA SER A 118 -11.22 3.87 -2.45
C SER A 118 -12.17 3.13 -3.40
N PRO A 119 -13.29 3.73 -3.80
CA PRO A 119 -14.22 3.06 -4.71
C PRO A 119 -13.58 2.61 -6.04
N SER A 120 -12.50 3.26 -6.47
CA SER A 120 -11.80 2.94 -7.71
C SER A 120 -10.75 1.85 -7.57
N THR A 121 -10.17 1.65 -6.37
CA THR A 121 -9.04 0.73 -6.15
C THR A 121 -9.37 -0.47 -5.29
N GLU A 122 -10.46 -0.45 -4.52
CA GLU A 122 -10.83 -1.51 -3.56
C GLU A 122 -10.75 -2.92 -4.15
N GLY A 123 -11.32 -3.14 -5.33
CA GLY A 123 -11.29 -4.46 -5.97
C GLY A 123 -9.87 -4.92 -6.33
N TYR A 124 -9.00 -4.00 -6.67
CA TYR A 124 -7.58 -4.25 -6.95
C TYR A 124 -6.80 -4.53 -5.67
N ASP A 125 -7.00 -3.72 -4.64
CA ASP A 125 -6.31 -3.83 -3.34
C ASP A 125 -6.66 -5.15 -2.64
N ARG A 126 -7.96 -5.55 -2.65
CA ARG A 126 -8.46 -6.83 -2.11
C ARG A 126 -7.97 -8.05 -2.89
N GLY A 127 -7.71 -7.91 -4.17
CA GLY A 127 -7.42 -9.02 -5.07
C GLY A 127 -5.98 -9.07 -5.54
N LYS A 128 -5.71 -8.45 -6.69
CA LYS A 128 -4.42 -8.56 -7.39
C LYS A 128 -3.26 -7.99 -6.57
N LYS A 129 -3.43 -6.83 -5.95
CA LYS A 129 -2.39 -6.18 -5.15
C LYS A 129 -2.02 -7.03 -3.93
N PHE A 130 -3.02 -7.57 -3.22
CA PHE A 130 -2.77 -8.53 -2.13
C PHE A 130 -2.10 -9.81 -2.62
N ALA A 131 -2.44 -10.31 -3.80
CA ALA A 131 -1.77 -11.48 -4.38
C ALA A 131 -0.27 -11.24 -4.61
N HIS A 132 0.13 -10.03 -5.03
CA HIS A 132 1.52 -9.63 -5.10
C HIS A 132 2.16 -9.52 -3.71
N TYR A 133 1.53 -8.81 -2.78
CA TYR A 133 2.05 -8.57 -1.43
C TYR A 133 2.29 -9.86 -0.64
N ARG A 134 1.44 -10.87 -0.80
CA ARG A 134 1.63 -12.17 -0.13
C ARG A 134 2.94 -12.89 -0.49
N THR A 135 3.60 -12.48 -1.57
CA THR A 135 4.88 -13.07 -1.99
C THR A 135 6.09 -12.46 -1.28
N PHE A 136 5.93 -11.39 -0.51
CA PHE A 136 7.00 -10.91 0.37
C PHE A 136 7.24 -11.91 1.50
N ASP A 137 8.48 -12.33 1.70
CA ASP A 137 8.85 -13.17 2.85
C ASP A 137 8.75 -12.39 4.17
N SER A 138 8.99 -11.08 4.12
CA SER A 138 9.01 -10.18 5.29
C SER A 138 7.63 -9.73 5.74
N LEU A 139 6.62 -9.75 4.86
CA LEU A 139 5.29 -9.22 5.18
C LEU A 139 4.56 -10.14 6.15
N ALA A 140 4.27 -9.63 7.33
CA ALA A 140 3.53 -10.35 8.36
C ALA A 140 2.05 -9.95 8.40
N GLU A 141 1.73 -8.70 8.09
CA GLU A 141 0.35 -8.20 8.19
C GLU A 141 0.01 -7.28 7.01
N TYR A 142 -1.22 -7.43 6.49
CA TYR A 142 -1.80 -6.57 5.46
C TYR A 142 -3.14 -6.05 5.94
N LEU A 143 -3.36 -4.75 5.92
CA LEU A 143 -4.58 -4.11 6.38
C LEU A 143 -5.28 -3.37 5.25
N LEU A 144 -6.61 -3.46 5.26
CA LEU A 144 -7.51 -2.70 4.39
C LEU A 144 -8.41 -1.83 5.25
N VAL A 145 -8.32 -0.52 5.09
CA VAL A 145 -9.05 0.45 5.89
C VAL A 145 -10.13 1.09 5.02
N ALA A 146 -11.40 0.92 5.38
CA ALA A 146 -12.51 1.56 4.69
C ALA A 146 -12.48 3.07 4.93
N GLN A 147 -12.86 3.88 3.92
CA GLN A 147 -12.89 5.34 4.09
C GLN A 147 -14.31 5.90 4.38
N ASP A 148 -15.34 5.11 4.16
CA ASP A 148 -16.76 5.48 4.27
C ASP A 148 -17.42 4.99 5.56
N GLU A 149 -16.82 4.05 6.26
CA GLU A 149 -17.28 3.52 7.54
C GLU A 149 -16.10 3.12 8.44
N PRO A 150 -16.25 3.13 9.77
CA PRO A 150 -15.21 2.64 10.69
C PRO A 150 -15.08 1.13 10.58
N ARG A 151 -14.25 0.67 9.65
CA ARG A 151 -13.97 -0.76 9.43
C ARG A 151 -12.54 -0.97 8.95
N ILE A 152 -11.85 -1.91 9.60
CA ILE A 152 -10.51 -2.34 9.22
C ILE A 152 -10.51 -3.86 9.13
N GLU A 153 -10.06 -4.38 8.00
CA GLU A 153 -9.75 -5.79 7.79
C GLU A 153 -8.25 -6.00 7.90
N GLN A 154 -7.84 -6.97 8.69
CA GLN A 154 -6.44 -7.30 8.93
C GLN A 154 -6.19 -8.75 8.53
N TYR A 155 -5.32 -8.94 7.58
CA TYR A 155 -4.80 -10.25 7.19
C TYR A 155 -3.47 -10.49 7.88
N VAL A 156 -3.39 -11.53 8.71
CA VAL A 156 -2.19 -11.89 9.49
C VAL A 156 -1.62 -13.20 8.94
N ARG A 157 -0.35 -13.18 8.55
CA ARG A 157 0.34 -14.39 8.07
C ARG A 157 0.55 -15.37 9.21
N GLN A 158 0.19 -16.62 8.98
CA GLN A 158 0.35 -17.72 9.92
C GLN A 158 1.66 -18.47 9.66
N PRO A 159 2.18 -19.23 10.65
CA PRO A 159 3.41 -20.01 10.47
C PRO A 159 3.37 -21.04 9.33
N ASP A 160 2.18 -21.51 8.97
CA ASP A 160 1.95 -22.42 7.85
C ASP A 160 1.84 -21.74 6.48
N GLY A 161 2.01 -20.40 6.44
CA GLY A 161 1.91 -19.58 5.23
C GLY A 161 0.49 -19.15 4.87
N ASN A 162 -0.52 -19.61 5.59
CA ASN A 162 -1.91 -19.14 5.42
C ASN A 162 -2.09 -17.71 5.96
N TRP A 163 -3.19 -17.07 5.57
CA TRP A 163 -3.55 -15.73 6.04
C TRP A 163 -4.87 -15.79 6.79
N LEU A 164 -4.84 -15.35 8.05
CA LEU A 164 -6.02 -15.27 8.90
C LEU A 164 -6.59 -13.85 8.84
N LEU A 165 -7.88 -13.75 8.52
CA LEU A 165 -8.60 -12.48 8.51
C LEU A 165 -9.16 -12.18 9.90
N HIS A 166 -8.86 -10.99 10.41
CA HIS A 166 -9.54 -10.34 11.53
C HIS A 166 -10.24 -9.08 11.02
N GLU A 167 -11.33 -8.70 11.65
CA GLU A 167 -12.04 -7.47 11.33
C GLU A 167 -12.40 -6.72 12.61
N ALA A 168 -12.25 -5.41 12.58
CA ALA A 168 -12.83 -4.51 13.56
C ALA A 168 -13.77 -3.55 12.83
N GLY A 169 -15.01 -3.49 13.29
CA GLY A 169 -16.05 -2.59 12.79
C GLY A 169 -16.63 -1.77 13.93
N ASP A 170 -16.82 -0.54 13.83
CA ASP A 170 -17.22 0.50 14.79
C ASP A 170 -16.05 1.20 15.52
N LEU A 171 -16.34 2.39 16.04
CA LEU A 171 -15.33 3.25 16.67
C LEU A 171 -14.79 2.73 18.00
N THR A 172 -15.41 1.71 18.61
CA THR A 172 -14.92 1.08 19.86
C THR A 172 -13.95 -0.07 19.57
N GLY A 173 -13.86 -0.46 18.29
CA GLY A 173 -13.00 -1.53 17.82
C GLY A 173 -11.52 -1.19 17.94
N ARG A 174 -10.71 -2.25 18.06
CA ARG A 174 -9.25 -2.15 18.06
C ARG A 174 -8.63 -3.37 17.41
N LEU A 175 -7.48 -3.18 16.79
CA LEU A 175 -6.69 -4.24 16.18
C LEU A 175 -5.25 -4.20 16.70
N ALA A 176 -4.76 -5.33 17.15
CA ALA A 176 -3.36 -5.49 17.54
C ALA A 176 -2.53 -5.82 16.29
N LEU A 177 -1.50 -5.03 16.01
CA LEU A 177 -0.47 -5.31 15.02
C LEU A 177 0.67 -6.06 15.72
N ALA A 178 0.50 -7.37 15.84
CA ALA A 178 1.39 -8.22 16.64
C ALA A 178 2.83 -8.22 16.12
N ALA A 179 3.02 -8.17 14.79
CA ALA A 179 4.33 -8.16 14.15
C ALA A 179 5.19 -6.95 14.55
N VAL A 180 4.57 -5.84 14.89
CA VAL A 180 5.25 -4.60 15.28
C VAL A 180 4.91 -4.15 16.69
N GLY A 181 4.06 -4.92 17.42
CA GLY A 181 3.65 -4.66 18.81
C GLY A 181 2.95 -3.30 18.98
N CYS A 182 2.14 -2.91 18.02
CA CYS A 182 1.31 -1.71 18.04
C CYS A 182 -0.17 -2.10 18.16
N THR A 183 -1.02 -1.12 18.46
CA THR A 183 -2.47 -1.27 18.45
C THR A 183 -3.08 -0.10 17.68
N LEU A 184 -4.02 -0.39 16.81
CA LEU A 184 -4.87 0.61 16.15
C LEU A 184 -6.20 0.66 16.87
N GLU A 185 -6.51 1.81 17.46
CA GLU A 185 -7.85 2.13 17.98
C GLU A 185 -8.64 2.78 16.84
N LEU A 186 -9.80 2.24 16.47
CA LEU A 186 -10.57 2.78 15.36
C LEU A 186 -11.01 4.23 15.62
N ALA A 187 -11.27 4.60 16.87
CA ALA A 187 -11.56 5.99 17.23
C ALA A 187 -10.45 6.96 16.81
N ASP A 188 -9.18 6.54 16.93
CA ASP A 188 -8.02 7.36 16.54
C ASP A 188 -7.86 7.39 15.02
N VAL A 189 -8.03 6.23 14.35
CA VAL A 189 -7.90 6.12 12.88
C VAL A 189 -8.94 6.99 12.17
N TYR A 190 -10.17 7.05 12.69
CA TYR A 190 -11.27 7.81 12.11
C TYR A 190 -11.50 9.18 12.79
N ASP A 191 -10.55 9.66 13.61
CA ASP A 191 -10.65 10.99 14.22
C ASP A 191 -10.82 12.09 13.17
N LYS A 192 -11.71 13.06 13.43
CA LYS A 192 -12.07 14.17 12.52
C LYS A 192 -12.78 13.76 11.23
N LEU A 193 -13.20 12.50 11.11
CA LEU A 193 -14.09 12.06 10.04
C LEU A 193 -15.52 12.01 10.58
N GLN A 194 -16.45 12.63 9.85
CA GLN A 194 -17.86 12.50 10.16
C GLN A 194 -18.40 11.23 9.52
N PRO A 195 -19.05 10.31 10.26
CA PRO A 195 -19.74 9.19 9.65
C PRO A 195 -20.77 9.68 8.65
N GLY A 196 -20.63 9.36 7.36
CA GLY A 196 -21.64 9.64 6.33
C GLY A 196 -21.60 11.02 5.68
N GLY A 197 -20.42 11.66 5.57
CA GLY A 197 -20.21 12.89 4.79
C GLY A 197 -19.75 12.63 3.37
#